data_15bfddaca9348e22b631a442528d96ab
#
_entry.id   15bfddaca9348e22b631a442528d96ab
#
_cell.length_a   1.000
_cell.length_b   1.000
_cell.length_c   1.000
_cell.angle_alpha   90.00
_cell.angle_beta   90.00
_cell.angle_gamma   90.00
#
_symmetry.space_group_name_H-M   'P 1'
#
loop_
_entity.id
_entity.type
_entity.pdbx_description
1 polymer ?
#
loop_
_entity_poly.entity_id
_entity_poly.type
_entity_poly.pdbx_seq_one_letter_code
_entity_poly.pdbx_strand_id
1 'polypeptide(L)'
;MAPSQPGFRNDFIGDFTMDAKSSNKTATLTVGNKTYDFPILSGTVGPDVIDIAKLYGAAGMFTYDPGFTSTGSCQSKITYIDGDAGILEYRGYPIEQLAEHGDFLETCYLLLYGELPTPAQKKDFDSRVIHHTMVHEQMARFFQGFRRDAHPMAIMVAAVGALAAFYHDSTDINDPKQRMIASMRMIAKIPTLAAMAFKYTIGQPFVYPKNSLSFAENFLNMCFAVPCEDYKINPVLADALDKIFILHADHEQNASTSTVRIAGSSGANPFACIAAGIACLWGPAHGGANEAALAMLADIGSVDKIPEFIAKVKDKNSEVRLMGFGHRVYKNYDPRAKIMQKMCHAV
;
A
#
# COMPACT_ATOMS: atom_id res chain seq x y z
N MET A 1 30.77 -5.76 -23.57
CA MET A 1 30.34 -6.93 -22.75
C MET A 1 30.06 -6.40 -21.35
N ALA A 2 28.82 -6.32 -20.96
CA ALA A 2 28.46 -5.97 -19.60
C ALA A 2 28.70 -7.19 -18.68
N PRO A 3 29.12 -7.02 -17.41
CA PRO A 3 29.32 -8.13 -16.50
C PRO A 3 28.01 -8.83 -16.21
N SER A 4 28.02 -10.16 -16.29
CA SER A 4 26.89 -11.03 -15.95
C SER A 4 26.46 -10.82 -14.49
N GLN A 5 25.23 -10.40 -14.28
CA GLN A 5 24.64 -10.30 -12.94
C GLN A 5 24.55 -11.70 -12.28
N PRO A 6 24.77 -11.81 -10.97
CA PRO A 6 24.65 -13.08 -10.25
C PRO A 6 23.21 -13.61 -10.35
N GLY A 7 23.07 -14.86 -10.83
CA GLY A 7 21.80 -15.51 -11.05
C GLY A 7 20.99 -15.66 -9.76
N PHE A 8 19.69 -15.44 -9.86
CA PHE A 8 18.71 -15.76 -8.82
C PHE A 8 18.81 -17.25 -8.45
N ARG A 9 19.17 -17.56 -7.21
CA ARG A 9 19.02 -18.91 -6.67
C ARG A 9 17.55 -19.15 -6.34
N ASN A 10 17.05 -20.31 -6.79
CA ASN A 10 15.63 -20.71 -6.73
C ASN A 10 15.16 -21.16 -5.33
N ASP A 11 15.85 -20.85 -4.25
CA ASP A 11 15.66 -21.53 -2.95
C ASP A 11 14.47 -20.98 -2.12
N PHE A 12 13.63 -20.10 -2.69
CA PHE A 12 12.59 -19.41 -1.92
C PHE A 12 11.18 -19.39 -2.55
N ILE A 13 10.87 -20.28 -3.48
CA ILE A 13 9.48 -20.42 -3.94
C ILE A 13 8.84 -21.55 -3.16
N GLY A 14 8.34 -21.26 -1.96
CA GLY A 14 7.42 -22.12 -1.26
C GLY A 14 6.13 -22.27 -2.06
N ASP A 15 5.64 -23.50 -2.22
CA ASP A 15 4.34 -23.81 -2.78
C ASP A 15 3.25 -23.12 -1.93
N PHE A 16 2.67 -22.05 -2.44
CA PHE A 16 1.54 -21.37 -1.80
C PHE A 16 0.22 -22.11 -2.10
N THR A 17 0.15 -23.37 -1.73
CA THR A 17 -1.14 -24.07 -1.68
C THR A 17 -1.90 -23.58 -0.46
N MET A 18 -3.02 -22.94 -0.70
CA MET A 18 -3.90 -22.44 0.35
C MET A 18 -4.71 -23.59 0.94
N ASP A 19 -4.35 -24.05 2.12
CA ASP A 19 -5.16 -24.95 2.91
C ASP A 19 -6.18 -24.16 3.76
N ALA A 20 -7.26 -23.70 3.12
CA ALA A 20 -8.46 -23.38 3.89
C ALA A 20 -9.01 -24.71 4.44
N LYS A 21 -8.93 -24.92 5.74
CA LYS A 21 -9.60 -26.06 6.37
C LYS A 21 -11.11 -25.86 6.15
N SER A 22 -11.71 -26.67 5.27
CA SER A 22 -13.16 -26.75 5.20
C SER A 22 -13.63 -27.21 6.59
N SER A 23 -14.34 -26.35 7.29
CA SER A 23 -15.04 -26.77 8.49
C SER A 23 -16.12 -27.75 8.05
N ASN A 24 -16.42 -28.80 8.85
CA ASN A 24 -17.59 -29.66 8.61
C ASN A 24 -18.92 -28.92 8.84
N LYS A 25 -18.90 -27.59 8.92
CA LYS A 25 -20.08 -26.76 9.13
C LYS A 25 -20.69 -26.37 7.79
N THR A 26 -22.01 -26.33 7.75
CA THR A 26 -22.80 -25.86 6.60
C THR A 26 -23.76 -24.77 7.04
N ALA A 27 -24.02 -23.83 6.15
CA ALA A 27 -25.10 -22.87 6.28
C ALA A 27 -26.22 -23.28 5.33
N THR A 28 -27.45 -23.29 5.83
CA THR A 28 -28.64 -23.67 5.05
C THR A 28 -29.42 -22.42 4.66
N LEU A 29 -29.59 -22.18 3.37
CA LEU A 29 -30.46 -21.14 2.81
C LEU A 29 -31.79 -21.75 2.41
N THR A 30 -32.89 -21.25 2.95
CA THR A 30 -34.27 -21.67 2.59
C THR A 30 -34.92 -20.59 1.73
N VAL A 31 -35.41 -20.98 0.55
CA VAL A 31 -36.12 -20.09 -0.38
C VAL A 31 -37.42 -20.78 -0.78
N GLY A 32 -38.54 -20.26 -0.29
CA GLY A 32 -39.85 -20.94 -0.41
C GLY A 32 -39.80 -22.31 0.24
N ASN A 33 -40.06 -23.34 -0.53
CA ASN A 33 -40.07 -24.74 -0.05
C ASN A 33 -38.78 -25.53 -0.37
N LYS A 34 -37.72 -24.82 -0.84
CA LYS A 34 -36.45 -25.45 -1.19
C LYS A 34 -35.36 -25.00 -0.23
N THR A 35 -34.46 -25.93 0.10
CA THR A 35 -33.27 -25.69 0.95
C THR A 35 -32.01 -25.98 0.17
N TYR A 36 -30.99 -25.18 0.44
CA TYR A 36 -29.66 -25.27 -0.20
C TYR A 36 -28.58 -25.15 0.88
N ASP A 37 -27.63 -26.07 0.86
CA ASP A 37 -26.53 -26.08 1.83
C ASP A 37 -25.26 -25.54 1.20
N PHE A 38 -24.60 -24.65 1.92
CA PHE A 38 -23.35 -24.00 1.52
C PHE A 38 -22.24 -24.25 2.53
N PRO A 39 -21.01 -24.52 2.09
CA PRO A 39 -19.88 -24.71 3.01
C PRO A 39 -19.60 -23.44 3.82
N ILE A 40 -19.22 -23.63 5.08
CA ILE A 40 -18.66 -22.57 5.91
C ILE A 40 -17.14 -22.71 5.89
N LEU A 41 -16.44 -21.62 5.54
CA LEU A 41 -15.01 -21.51 5.59
C LEU A 41 -14.61 -20.76 6.87
N SER A 42 -13.66 -21.31 7.61
CA SER A 42 -13.10 -20.69 8.82
C SER A 42 -11.66 -20.29 8.57
N GLY A 43 -11.34 -19.02 8.82
CA GLY A 43 -9.97 -18.53 8.82
C GLY A 43 -9.20 -18.96 10.05
N THR A 44 -7.90 -18.67 10.11
CA THR A 44 -7.07 -18.83 11.32
C THR A 44 -7.51 -17.84 12.39
N VAL A 45 -7.90 -16.66 11.97
CA VAL A 45 -8.46 -15.56 12.77
C VAL A 45 -9.62 -14.92 12.01
N GLY A 46 -10.50 -14.22 12.72
CA GLY A 46 -11.66 -13.54 12.14
C GLY A 46 -12.92 -14.39 12.07
N PRO A 47 -14.02 -13.83 11.55
CA PRO A 47 -15.31 -14.52 11.46
C PRO A 47 -15.33 -15.64 10.42
N ASP A 48 -16.21 -16.62 10.63
CA ASP A 48 -16.55 -17.61 9.63
C ASP A 48 -17.25 -16.95 8.42
N VAL A 49 -17.06 -17.50 7.22
CA VAL A 49 -17.70 -17.02 5.99
C VAL A 49 -18.46 -18.16 5.29
N ILE A 50 -19.57 -17.82 4.65
CA ILE A 50 -20.37 -18.76 3.85
C ILE A 50 -19.82 -18.73 2.42
N ASP A 51 -19.39 -19.87 1.89
CA ASP A 51 -18.99 -19.98 0.47
C ASP A 51 -20.22 -20.06 -0.43
N ILE A 52 -20.55 -18.95 -1.07
CA ILE A 52 -21.69 -18.81 -1.97
C ILE A 52 -21.34 -19.03 -3.46
N ALA A 53 -20.14 -19.52 -3.79
CA ALA A 53 -19.71 -19.69 -5.17
C ALA A 53 -20.69 -20.51 -6.03
N LYS A 54 -21.39 -21.48 -5.43
CA LYS A 54 -22.38 -22.33 -6.08
C LYS A 54 -23.82 -21.82 -6.00
N LEU A 55 -24.10 -20.67 -5.38
CA LEU A 55 -25.45 -20.19 -5.13
C LEU A 55 -26.26 -20.03 -6.42
N TYR A 56 -25.71 -19.39 -7.44
CA TYR A 56 -26.44 -19.20 -8.70
C TYR A 56 -26.77 -20.51 -9.38
N GLY A 57 -25.82 -21.46 -9.45
CA GLY A 57 -26.05 -22.76 -10.07
C GLY A 57 -27.09 -23.61 -9.31
N ALA A 58 -27.18 -23.48 -8.00
CA ALA A 58 -28.09 -24.25 -7.16
C ALA A 58 -29.49 -23.62 -7.10
N ALA A 59 -29.58 -22.32 -6.91
CA ALA A 59 -30.82 -21.61 -6.59
C ALA A 59 -31.29 -20.61 -7.66
N GLY A 60 -30.46 -20.30 -8.67
CA GLY A 60 -30.75 -19.32 -9.70
C GLY A 60 -30.74 -17.86 -9.20
N MET A 61 -30.11 -17.60 -8.05
CA MET A 61 -30.10 -16.29 -7.40
C MET A 61 -28.69 -15.77 -7.18
N PHE A 62 -28.56 -14.44 -7.15
CA PHE A 62 -27.36 -13.74 -6.72
C PHE A 62 -27.57 -13.09 -5.35
N THR A 63 -26.50 -12.82 -4.66
CA THR A 63 -26.48 -11.92 -3.50
C THR A 63 -26.38 -10.46 -3.97
N TYR A 64 -26.81 -9.52 -3.12
CA TYR A 64 -26.71 -8.09 -3.37
C TYR A 64 -26.04 -7.42 -2.18
N ASP A 65 -24.77 -7.06 -2.34
CA ASP A 65 -23.97 -6.36 -1.33
C ASP A 65 -22.98 -5.43 -2.07
N PRO A 66 -23.44 -4.27 -2.60
CA PRO A 66 -22.64 -3.39 -3.46
C PRO A 66 -21.42 -2.79 -2.77
N GLY A 67 -21.39 -2.77 -1.45
CA GLY A 67 -20.27 -2.23 -0.66
C GLY A 67 -19.35 -3.29 -0.08
N PHE A 68 -19.57 -4.57 -0.38
CA PHE A 68 -18.86 -5.69 0.24
C PHE A 68 -18.84 -5.64 1.79
N THR A 69 -19.90 -5.10 2.39
CA THR A 69 -20.00 -4.90 3.84
C THR A 69 -20.15 -6.21 4.62
N SER A 70 -20.65 -7.25 3.95
CA SER A 70 -20.88 -8.58 4.51
C SER A 70 -20.37 -9.70 3.58
N THR A 71 -19.55 -9.36 2.60
CA THR A 71 -19.05 -10.30 1.58
C THR A 71 -17.55 -10.36 1.57
N GLY A 72 -16.97 -11.49 1.91
CA GLY A 72 -15.54 -11.76 1.73
C GLY A 72 -15.21 -11.89 0.25
N SER A 73 -14.41 -10.98 -0.30
CA SER A 73 -14.04 -10.97 -1.71
C SER A 73 -12.83 -11.87 -2.04
N CYS A 74 -12.07 -12.27 -1.02
CA CYS A 74 -10.91 -13.15 -1.15
C CYS A 74 -10.47 -13.73 0.18
N GLN A 75 -9.55 -14.68 0.11
CA GLN A 75 -8.75 -15.13 1.24
C GLN A 75 -7.38 -14.43 1.21
N SER A 76 -6.86 -14.07 2.39
CA SER A 76 -5.55 -13.47 2.55
C SER A 76 -4.87 -14.02 3.80
N LYS A 77 -3.54 -14.14 3.77
CA LYS A 77 -2.69 -14.46 4.93
C LYS A 77 -1.82 -13.27 5.31
N ILE A 78 -2.11 -12.06 4.79
CA ILE A 78 -1.21 -10.92 4.91
C ILE A 78 -1.59 -10.08 6.12
N THR A 79 -2.80 -9.57 6.16
CA THR A 79 -3.22 -8.60 7.18
C THR A 79 -4.47 -9.07 7.90
N TYR A 80 -4.48 -8.91 9.20
CA TYR A 80 -5.66 -9.06 10.05
C TYR A 80 -5.98 -7.74 10.73
N ILE A 81 -7.26 -7.38 10.72
CA ILE A 81 -7.77 -6.18 11.39
C ILE A 81 -8.97 -6.57 12.26
N ASP A 82 -8.92 -6.19 13.53
CA ASP A 82 -10.08 -6.14 14.40
C ASP A 82 -10.37 -4.66 14.74
N GLY A 83 -11.37 -4.11 14.05
CA GLY A 83 -11.73 -2.70 14.23
C GLY A 83 -12.39 -2.39 15.57
N ASP A 84 -13.03 -3.37 16.21
CA ASP A 84 -13.65 -3.20 17.51
C ASP A 84 -12.59 -3.22 18.63
N ALA A 85 -11.61 -4.12 18.54
CA ALA A 85 -10.48 -4.20 19.47
C ALA A 85 -9.37 -3.17 19.18
N GLY A 86 -9.32 -2.62 17.97
CA GLY A 86 -8.24 -1.73 17.54
C GLY A 86 -6.92 -2.47 17.29
N ILE A 87 -7.01 -3.66 16.67
CA ILE A 87 -5.87 -4.52 16.35
C ILE A 87 -5.58 -4.44 14.85
N LEU A 88 -4.29 -4.35 14.52
CA LEU A 88 -3.76 -4.49 13.16
C LEU A 88 -2.51 -5.36 13.22
N GLU A 89 -2.49 -6.41 12.43
CA GLU A 89 -1.36 -7.34 12.35
C GLU A 89 -0.95 -7.58 10.89
N TYR A 90 0.36 -7.63 10.64
CA TYR A 90 0.92 -8.11 9.38
C TYR A 90 1.51 -9.50 9.59
N ARG A 91 0.97 -10.51 8.90
CA ARG A 91 1.40 -11.91 9.03
C ARG A 91 1.39 -12.43 10.48
N GLY A 92 0.50 -11.87 11.33
CA GLY A 92 0.41 -12.20 12.76
C GLY A 92 1.35 -11.40 13.66
N TYR A 93 2.11 -10.45 13.12
CA TYR A 93 2.93 -9.53 13.91
C TYR A 93 2.16 -8.23 14.17
N PRO A 94 1.99 -7.80 15.44
CA PRO A 94 1.34 -6.53 15.76
C PRO A 94 2.05 -5.34 15.12
N ILE A 95 1.26 -4.42 14.56
CA ILE A 95 1.80 -3.26 13.84
C ILE A 95 2.70 -2.38 14.72
N GLU A 96 2.40 -2.30 16.02
CA GLU A 96 3.19 -1.55 16.98
C GLU A 96 4.61 -2.11 17.09
N GLN A 97 4.75 -3.45 17.13
CA GLN A 97 6.07 -4.10 17.22
C GLN A 97 6.87 -3.89 15.93
N LEU A 98 6.23 -4.00 14.78
CA LEU A 98 6.91 -3.77 13.50
C LEU A 98 7.40 -2.32 13.38
N ALA A 99 6.60 -1.34 13.80
CA ALA A 99 6.97 0.07 13.74
C ALA A 99 7.98 0.48 14.80
N GLU A 100 8.04 -0.23 15.95
CA GLU A 100 8.98 0.09 17.03
C GLU A 100 10.36 -0.56 16.83
N HIS A 101 10.41 -1.76 16.27
CA HIS A 101 11.62 -2.58 16.23
C HIS A 101 12.13 -2.91 14.83
N GLY A 102 11.31 -2.74 13.80
CA GLY A 102 11.64 -3.03 12.41
C GLY A 102 11.94 -1.79 11.59
N ASP A 103 12.22 -2.03 10.31
CA ASP A 103 12.26 -1.01 9.27
C ASP A 103 11.32 -1.36 8.11
N PHE A 104 11.13 -0.42 7.18
CA PHE A 104 10.20 -0.61 6.07
C PHE A 104 10.59 -1.76 5.15
N LEU A 105 11.89 -1.96 4.86
CA LEU A 105 12.31 -3.07 3.99
C LEU A 105 12.13 -4.43 4.66
N GLU A 106 12.30 -4.52 5.98
CA GLU A 106 11.98 -5.71 6.75
C GLU A 106 10.47 -6.02 6.71
N THR A 107 9.64 -4.98 6.80
CA THR A 107 8.17 -5.12 6.60
C THR A 107 7.83 -5.55 5.18
N CYS A 108 8.48 -5.01 4.15
CA CYS A 108 8.31 -5.47 2.77
C CYS A 108 8.67 -6.95 2.62
N TYR A 109 9.77 -7.38 3.24
CA TYR A 109 10.17 -8.79 3.25
C TYR A 109 9.10 -9.67 3.90
N LEU A 110 8.64 -9.29 5.10
CA LEU A 110 7.59 -10.00 5.83
C LEU A 110 6.33 -10.16 4.98
N LEU A 111 5.84 -9.10 4.35
CA LEU A 111 4.63 -9.15 3.53
C LEU A 111 4.80 -10.04 2.29
N LEU A 112 5.97 -10.02 1.65
CA LEU A 112 6.25 -10.82 0.45
C LEU A 112 6.50 -12.30 0.75
N TYR A 113 7.24 -12.60 1.82
CA TYR A 113 7.71 -13.96 2.10
C TYR A 113 6.98 -14.65 3.26
N GLY A 114 6.25 -13.92 4.10
CA GLY A 114 5.39 -14.46 5.15
C GLY A 114 6.02 -14.55 6.53
N GLU A 115 7.34 -14.38 6.66
CA GLU A 115 8.10 -14.42 7.90
C GLU A 115 9.11 -13.28 7.95
N LEU A 116 9.52 -12.86 9.14
CA LEU A 116 10.60 -11.90 9.31
C LEU A 116 11.92 -12.45 8.78
N PRO A 117 12.76 -11.62 8.15
CA PRO A 117 14.02 -12.07 7.59
C PRO A 117 15.04 -12.40 8.68
N THR A 118 15.83 -13.43 8.45
CA THR A 118 17.10 -13.57 9.18
C THR A 118 18.07 -12.44 8.82
N PRO A 119 19.10 -12.15 9.61
CA PRO A 119 20.06 -11.09 9.29
C PRO A 119 20.71 -11.22 7.89
N ALA A 120 20.95 -12.45 7.43
CA ALA A 120 21.51 -12.70 6.11
C ALA A 120 20.49 -12.41 4.99
N GLN A 121 19.23 -12.81 5.18
CA GLN A 121 18.15 -12.54 4.23
C GLN A 121 17.83 -11.04 4.16
N LYS A 122 17.81 -10.36 5.31
CA LYS A 122 17.63 -8.89 5.35
C LYS A 122 18.72 -8.19 4.55
N LYS A 123 19.97 -8.51 4.81
CA LYS A 123 21.11 -7.92 4.09
C LYS A 123 21.02 -8.14 2.57
N ASP A 124 20.63 -9.33 2.12
CA ASP A 124 20.46 -9.64 0.69
C ASP A 124 19.29 -8.85 0.09
N PHE A 125 18.15 -8.81 0.79
CA PHE A 125 16.96 -8.09 0.35
C PHE A 125 17.21 -6.57 0.25
N ASP A 126 17.77 -5.96 1.29
CA ASP A 126 18.13 -4.55 1.33
C ASP A 126 19.08 -4.21 0.18
N SER A 127 20.13 -5.02 0.00
CA SER A 127 21.09 -4.84 -1.09
C SER A 127 20.41 -4.88 -2.46
N ARG A 128 19.49 -5.81 -2.68
CA ARG A 128 18.74 -5.90 -3.94
C ARG A 128 17.88 -4.66 -4.18
N VAL A 129 17.13 -4.21 -3.16
CA VAL A 129 16.28 -3.01 -3.30
C VAL A 129 17.15 -1.78 -3.58
N ILE A 130 18.18 -1.55 -2.76
CA ILE A 130 19.05 -0.37 -2.86
C ILE A 130 19.73 -0.27 -4.24
N HIS A 131 20.17 -1.39 -4.81
CA HIS A 131 20.84 -1.38 -6.13
C HIS A 131 19.85 -1.34 -7.31
N HIS A 132 18.55 -1.29 -7.07
CA HIS A 132 17.52 -1.18 -8.11
C HIS A 132 16.71 0.13 -8.06
N THR A 133 17.10 1.07 -7.21
CA THR A 133 16.38 2.35 -7.00
C THR A 133 16.43 3.29 -8.21
N MET A 134 17.53 3.26 -8.99
CA MET A 134 17.65 4.11 -10.18
C MET A 134 16.68 3.69 -11.28
N VAL A 135 15.97 4.64 -11.87
CA VAL A 135 15.09 4.43 -13.02
C VAL A 135 15.87 4.63 -14.32
N HIS A 136 15.32 4.14 -15.45
CA HIS A 136 15.94 4.36 -16.76
C HIS A 136 15.99 5.86 -17.07
N GLU A 137 17.12 6.34 -17.61
CA GLU A 137 17.37 7.77 -17.85
C GLU A 137 16.33 8.43 -18.77
N GLN A 138 15.74 7.69 -19.70
CA GLN A 138 14.66 8.20 -20.54
C GLN A 138 13.38 8.54 -19.76
N MET A 139 13.22 8.08 -18.53
CA MET A 139 12.11 8.52 -17.67
C MET A 139 12.15 10.03 -17.43
N ALA A 140 13.33 10.63 -17.33
CA ALA A 140 13.44 12.09 -17.21
C ALA A 140 12.77 12.82 -18.38
N ARG A 141 12.89 12.31 -19.62
CA ARG A 141 12.20 12.86 -20.79
C ARG A 141 10.68 12.61 -20.74
N PHE A 142 10.26 11.49 -20.21
CA PHE A 142 8.83 11.18 -20.04
C PHE A 142 8.16 12.21 -19.11
N PHE A 143 8.83 12.60 -18.01
CA PHE A 143 8.33 13.64 -17.11
C PHE A 143 8.20 15.01 -17.80
N GLN A 144 9.04 15.33 -18.77
CA GLN A 144 8.97 16.59 -19.52
C GLN A 144 7.69 16.74 -20.37
N GLY A 145 6.96 15.65 -20.59
CA GLY A 145 5.67 15.65 -21.29
C GLY A 145 4.49 16.13 -20.45
N PHE A 146 4.64 16.22 -19.13
CA PHE A 146 3.58 16.71 -18.26
C PHE A 146 3.58 18.23 -18.14
N ARG A 147 2.42 18.79 -17.79
CA ARG A 147 2.34 20.18 -17.35
C ARG A 147 2.99 20.31 -15.98
N ARG A 148 3.59 21.45 -15.69
CA ARG A 148 4.22 21.70 -14.37
C ARG A 148 3.23 21.73 -13.21
N ASP A 149 1.99 22.14 -13.48
CA ASP A 149 0.88 22.17 -12.54
C ASP A 149 0.10 20.84 -12.48
N ALA A 150 0.63 19.78 -13.10
CA ALA A 150 0.03 18.46 -13.05
C ALA A 150 0.06 17.90 -11.62
N HIS A 151 -1.05 17.31 -11.19
CA HIS A 151 -1.14 16.68 -9.88
C HIS A 151 -0.12 15.54 -9.77
N PRO A 152 0.69 15.44 -8.68
CA PRO A 152 1.72 14.41 -8.54
C PRO A 152 1.18 12.98 -8.70
N MET A 153 -0.03 12.70 -8.23
CA MET A 153 -0.64 11.38 -8.39
C MET A 153 -0.95 11.04 -9.84
N ALA A 154 -1.34 12.02 -10.67
CA ALA A 154 -1.54 11.81 -12.12
C ALA A 154 -0.20 11.42 -12.79
N ILE A 155 0.88 12.10 -12.42
CA ILE A 155 2.24 11.77 -12.87
C ILE A 155 2.61 10.35 -12.44
N MET A 156 2.35 10.00 -11.17
CA MET A 156 2.67 8.66 -10.65
C MET A 156 1.92 7.53 -11.36
N VAL A 157 0.62 7.70 -11.65
CA VAL A 157 -0.16 6.73 -12.42
C VAL A 157 0.51 6.46 -13.78
N ALA A 158 0.87 7.51 -14.48
CA ALA A 158 1.48 7.41 -15.80
C ALA A 158 2.91 6.83 -15.72
N ALA A 159 3.73 7.30 -14.78
CA ALA A 159 5.13 6.90 -14.64
C ALA A 159 5.27 5.42 -14.23
N VAL A 160 4.46 4.95 -13.29
CA VAL A 160 4.49 3.54 -12.87
C VAL A 160 3.99 2.63 -14.00
N GLY A 161 2.92 3.00 -14.70
CA GLY A 161 2.46 2.27 -15.88
C GLY A 161 3.51 2.19 -17.00
N ALA A 162 4.26 3.29 -17.20
CA ALA A 162 5.32 3.36 -18.20
C ALA A 162 6.50 2.41 -17.90
N LEU A 163 6.71 1.98 -16.65
CA LEU A 163 7.78 1.02 -16.32
C LEU A 163 7.66 -0.28 -17.12
N ALA A 164 6.46 -0.70 -17.51
CA ALA A 164 6.25 -1.87 -18.36
C ALA A 164 6.97 -1.76 -19.71
N ALA A 165 7.16 -0.54 -20.22
CA ALA A 165 7.88 -0.30 -21.48
C ALA A 165 9.41 -0.35 -21.33
N PHE A 166 9.93 -0.40 -20.09
CA PHE A 166 11.36 -0.47 -19.80
C PHE A 166 11.82 -1.81 -19.23
N TYR A 167 10.90 -2.62 -18.68
CA TYR A 167 11.24 -3.85 -17.95
C TYR A 167 10.44 -5.05 -18.47
N HIS A 168 10.68 -5.44 -19.72
CA HIS A 168 9.95 -6.50 -20.42
C HIS A 168 10.18 -7.90 -19.84
N ASP A 169 11.24 -8.08 -19.05
CA ASP A 169 11.62 -9.34 -18.38
C ASP A 169 10.86 -9.60 -17.06
N SER A 170 9.88 -8.78 -16.73
CA SER A 170 9.09 -8.85 -15.50
C SER A 170 7.63 -8.44 -15.69
N THR A 171 7.05 -8.79 -16.83
CA THR A 171 5.66 -8.43 -17.20
C THR A 171 4.68 -9.59 -17.12
N ASP A 172 5.14 -10.83 -17.06
CA ASP A 172 4.25 -12.01 -16.94
C ASP A 172 3.90 -12.25 -15.47
N ILE A 173 2.61 -12.06 -15.14
CA ILE A 173 2.10 -12.28 -13.78
C ILE A 173 1.93 -13.78 -13.45
N ASN A 174 1.91 -14.66 -14.45
CA ASN A 174 1.78 -16.09 -14.23
C ASN A 174 3.13 -16.73 -13.89
N ASP A 175 4.24 -16.11 -14.25
CA ASP A 175 5.58 -16.52 -13.83
C ASP A 175 5.91 -15.97 -12.44
N PRO A 176 6.03 -16.83 -11.41
CA PRO A 176 6.35 -16.39 -10.04
C PRO A 176 7.66 -15.61 -9.94
N LYS A 177 8.65 -15.96 -10.77
CA LYS A 177 9.95 -15.27 -10.80
C LYS A 177 9.81 -13.85 -11.33
N GLN A 178 9.07 -13.67 -12.42
CA GLN A 178 8.83 -12.35 -13.00
C GLN A 178 7.98 -11.48 -12.04
N ARG A 179 6.97 -12.06 -11.37
CA ARG A 179 6.21 -11.35 -10.33
C ARG A 179 7.12 -10.83 -9.22
N MET A 180 8.03 -11.66 -8.72
CA MET A 180 8.96 -11.26 -7.66
C MET A 180 9.91 -10.16 -8.14
N ILE A 181 10.45 -10.27 -9.34
CA ILE A 181 11.31 -9.25 -9.94
C ILE A 181 10.54 -7.93 -10.09
N ALA A 182 9.30 -7.96 -10.58
CA ALA A 182 8.46 -6.77 -10.70
C ALA A 182 8.19 -6.13 -9.35
N SER A 183 7.86 -6.92 -8.33
CA SER A 183 7.63 -6.44 -6.95
C SER A 183 8.85 -5.74 -6.39
N MET A 184 10.03 -6.34 -6.51
CA MET A 184 11.31 -5.76 -6.06
C MET A 184 11.61 -4.45 -6.80
N ARG A 185 11.39 -4.41 -8.11
CA ARG A 185 11.59 -3.21 -8.93
C ARG A 185 10.65 -2.08 -8.53
N MET A 186 9.38 -2.39 -8.26
CA MET A 186 8.41 -1.39 -7.85
C MET A 186 8.73 -0.84 -6.46
N ILE A 187 9.03 -1.69 -5.48
CA ILE A 187 9.47 -1.24 -4.15
C ILE A 187 10.67 -0.30 -4.28
N ALA A 188 11.68 -0.68 -5.08
CA ALA A 188 12.89 0.11 -5.25
C ALA A 188 12.68 1.43 -5.98
N LYS A 189 11.83 1.47 -7.04
CA LYS A 189 11.76 2.59 -7.99
C LYS A 189 10.63 3.58 -7.72
N ILE A 190 9.57 3.18 -7.04
CA ILE A 190 8.44 4.07 -6.75
C ILE A 190 8.87 5.31 -5.95
N PRO A 191 9.74 5.22 -4.91
CA PRO A 191 10.24 6.42 -4.23
C PRO A 191 11.00 7.36 -5.16
N THR A 192 11.80 6.82 -6.07
CA THR A 192 12.53 7.63 -7.07
C THR A 192 11.55 8.36 -8.00
N LEU A 193 10.54 7.66 -8.50
CA LEU A 193 9.51 8.28 -9.36
C LEU A 193 8.71 9.34 -8.59
N ALA A 194 8.37 9.09 -7.34
CA ALA A 194 7.64 10.04 -6.49
C ALA A 194 8.47 11.31 -6.23
N ALA A 195 9.77 11.15 -5.91
CA ALA A 195 10.68 12.28 -5.76
C ALA A 195 10.87 13.05 -7.08
N MET A 196 10.95 12.36 -8.22
CA MET A 196 11.00 13.01 -9.53
C MET A 196 9.70 13.79 -9.81
N ALA A 197 8.52 13.24 -9.49
CA ALA A 197 7.25 13.94 -9.63
C ALA A 197 7.24 15.23 -8.80
N PHE A 198 7.64 15.15 -7.53
CA PHE A 198 7.76 16.31 -6.66
C PHE A 198 8.74 17.36 -7.20
N LYS A 199 9.97 16.96 -7.55
CA LYS A 199 10.98 17.86 -8.10
C LYS A 199 10.51 18.54 -9.39
N TYR A 200 9.80 17.80 -10.24
CA TYR A 200 9.26 18.31 -11.48
C TYR A 200 8.24 19.42 -11.23
N THR A 201 7.28 19.21 -10.32
CA THR A 201 6.23 20.20 -10.03
C THR A 201 6.77 21.50 -9.44
N ILE A 202 7.80 21.42 -8.61
CA ILE A 202 8.44 22.62 -8.03
C ILE A 202 9.54 23.22 -8.92
N GLY A 203 9.83 22.61 -10.09
CA GLY A 203 10.79 23.13 -11.05
C GLY A 203 12.25 22.98 -10.66
N GLN A 204 12.56 22.01 -9.81
CA GLN A 204 13.94 21.70 -9.41
C GLN A 204 14.51 20.51 -10.21
N PRO A 205 15.85 20.40 -10.33
CA PRO A 205 16.48 19.27 -10.99
C PRO A 205 16.24 17.97 -10.23
N PHE A 206 16.16 16.85 -10.96
CA PHE A 206 16.08 15.53 -10.37
C PHE A 206 17.34 15.20 -9.59
N VAL A 207 17.16 14.54 -8.45
CA VAL A 207 18.25 14.04 -7.60
C VAL A 207 18.26 12.52 -7.71
N TYR A 208 19.43 11.97 -8.04
CA TYR A 208 19.59 10.52 -8.15
C TYR A 208 19.70 9.84 -6.78
N PRO A 209 19.23 8.59 -6.67
CA PRO A 209 19.37 7.82 -5.43
C PRO A 209 20.85 7.54 -5.09
N LYS A 210 21.14 7.40 -3.80
CA LYS A 210 22.45 7.07 -3.25
C LYS A 210 22.40 5.72 -2.54
N ASN A 211 23.23 4.77 -2.94
CA ASN A 211 23.27 3.42 -2.34
C ASN A 211 23.80 3.38 -0.90
N SER A 212 24.36 4.48 -0.41
CA SER A 212 24.86 4.61 0.98
C SER A 212 23.79 5.01 2.00
N LEU A 213 22.60 5.36 1.55
CA LEU A 213 21.48 5.82 2.38
C LEU A 213 20.47 4.69 2.58
N SER A 214 19.79 4.70 3.73
CA SER A 214 18.63 3.85 3.97
C SER A 214 17.47 4.21 3.04
N PHE A 215 16.43 3.40 2.99
CA PHE A 215 15.29 3.61 2.12
C PHE A 215 14.61 4.97 2.34
N ALA A 216 14.30 5.30 3.61
CA ALA A 216 13.67 6.56 3.97
C ALA A 216 14.62 7.77 3.79
N GLU A 217 15.89 7.65 4.20
CA GLU A 217 16.89 8.68 3.98
C GLU A 217 17.07 9.00 2.50
N ASN A 218 17.08 7.98 1.67
CA ASN A 218 17.24 8.14 0.23
C ASN A 218 16.05 8.88 -0.38
N PHE A 219 14.83 8.59 0.05
CA PHE A 219 13.65 9.33 -0.39
C PHE A 219 13.72 10.81 0.02
N LEU A 220 14.08 11.10 1.27
CA LEU A 220 14.29 12.49 1.72
C LEU A 220 15.37 13.20 0.92
N ASN A 221 16.52 12.53 0.67
CA ASN A 221 17.58 13.09 -0.13
C ASN A 221 17.11 13.42 -1.56
N MET A 222 16.37 12.52 -2.21
CA MET A 222 15.86 12.75 -3.56
C MET A 222 14.82 13.87 -3.62
N CYS A 223 14.00 14.03 -2.57
CA CYS A 223 13.00 15.09 -2.52
C CYS A 223 13.59 16.47 -2.22
N PHE A 224 14.56 16.57 -1.32
CA PHE A 224 14.94 17.85 -0.72
C PHE A 224 16.38 18.30 -1.03
N ALA A 225 17.28 17.42 -1.43
CA ALA A 225 18.61 17.85 -1.84
C ALA A 225 18.57 18.74 -3.11
N VAL A 226 19.49 19.69 -3.17
CA VAL A 226 19.69 20.58 -4.32
C VAL A 226 21.18 20.56 -4.73
N PRO A 227 21.53 20.82 -6.00
CA PRO A 227 22.92 20.70 -6.45
C PRO A 227 23.89 21.74 -5.86
N CYS A 228 23.37 22.83 -5.30
CA CYS A 228 24.17 23.96 -4.86
C CYS A 228 24.64 23.86 -3.41
N GLU A 229 24.16 22.88 -2.63
CA GLU A 229 24.54 22.69 -1.22
C GLU A 229 24.40 21.23 -0.78
N ASP A 230 25.10 20.87 0.29
CA ASP A 230 24.99 19.54 0.89
C ASP A 230 23.71 19.42 1.71
N TYR A 231 22.87 18.45 1.36
CA TYR A 231 21.68 18.12 2.13
C TYR A 231 22.04 17.24 3.33
N LYS A 232 21.79 17.74 4.52
CA LYS A 232 21.95 16.98 5.78
C LYS A 232 20.62 16.37 6.17
N ILE A 233 20.55 15.05 6.12
CA ILE A 233 19.34 14.30 6.49
C ILE A 233 19.13 14.44 8.01
N ASN A 234 17.92 14.86 8.40
CA ASN A 234 17.51 14.83 9.79
C ASN A 234 17.10 13.40 10.17
N PRO A 235 17.78 12.74 11.13
CA PRO A 235 17.48 11.36 11.48
C PRO A 235 16.08 11.18 12.08
N VAL A 236 15.53 12.20 12.74
CA VAL A 236 14.15 12.16 13.27
C VAL A 236 13.15 12.10 12.11
N LEU A 237 13.36 12.88 11.05
CA LEU A 237 12.51 12.84 9.86
C LEU A 237 12.64 11.53 9.10
N ALA A 238 13.84 10.95 9.03
CA ALA A 238 14.06 9.66 8.38
C ALA A 238 13.36 8.53 9.14
N ASP A 239 13.47 8.48 10.47
CA ASP A 239 12.76 7.52 11.32
C ASP A 239 11.24 7.69 11.21
N ALA A 240 10.77 8.94 11.25
CA ALA A 240 9.36 9.25 11.07
C ALA A 240 8.81 8.72 9.74
N LEU A 241 9.53 8.97 8.65
CA LEU A 241 9.12 8.55 7.32
C LEU A 241 9.14 7.02 7.17
N ASP A 242 10.14 6.35 7.73
CA ASP A 242 10.24 4.90 7.70
C ASP A 242 9.04 4.25 8.40
N LYS A 243 8.67 4.77 9.59
CA LYS A 243 7.47 4.33 10.31
C LYS A 243 6.18 4.61 9.52
N ILE A 244 6.07 5.77 8.87
CA ILE A 244 4.93 6.07 7.99
C ILE A 244 4.81 5.01 6.90
N PHE A 245 5.90 4.59 6.28
CA PHE A 245 5.90 3.53 5.27
C PHE A 245 5.46 2.19 5.85
N ILE A 246 5.94 1.80 7.03
CA ILE A 246 5.50 0.58 7.72
C ILE A 246 3.99 0.60 7.97
N LEU A 247 3.49 1.70 8.56
CA LEU A 247 2.09 1.85 8.95
C LEU A 247 1.12 1.89 7.75
N HIS A 248 1.63 2.19 6.54
CA HIS A 248 0.85 2.27 5.31
C HIS A 248 1.14 1.12 4.33
N ALA A 249 1.95 0.14 4.73
CA ALA A 249 2.37 -0.93 3.82
C ALA A 249 1.21 -1.82 3.35
N ASP A 250 0.24 -2.12 4.23
CA ASP A 250 -0.98 -2.85 3.88
C ASP A 250 -2.14 -2.51 4.83
N HIS A 251 -3.36 -2.65 4.35
CA HIS A 251 -4.59 -2.50 5.14
C HIS A 251 -5.72 -3.33 4.57
N GLU A 252 -5.52 -4.65 4.44
CA GLU A 252 -6.47 -5.63 3.88
C GLU A 252 -6.94 -5.30 2.46
N GLN A 253 -8.24 -5.54 2.21
CA GLN A 253 -8.92 -5.28 0.94
C GLN A 253 -9.41 -3.83 0.85
N ASN A 254 -8.52 -2.86 1.06
CA ASN A 254 -8.81 -1.47 0.71
C ASN A 254 -9.08 -1.32 -0.80
N ALA A 255 -9.58 -0.15 -1.20
CA ALA A 255 -9.98 0.09 -2.59
C ALA A 255 -8.81 -0.12 -3.59
N SER A 256 -7.58 0.27 -3.24
CA SER A 256 -6.41 0.06 -4.11
C SER A 256 -6.06 -1.42 -4.25
N THR A 257 -6.02 -2.17 -3.15
CA THR A 257 -5.73 -3.61 -3.17
C THR A 257 -6.75 -4.37 -4.01
N SER A 258 -8.05 -4.08 -3.83
CA SER A 258 -9.12 -4.67 -4.62
C SER A 258 -9.00 -4.32 -6.11
N THR A 259 -8.64 -3.07 -6.44
CA THR A 259 -8.42 -2.61 -7.82
C THR A 259 -7.24 -3.34 -8.47
N VAL A 260 -6.10 -3.47 -7.77
CA VAL A 260 -4.93 -4.22 -8.24
C VAL A 260 -5.29 -5.68 -8.53
N ARG A 261 -6.04 -6.31 -7.65
CA ARG A 261 -6.49 -7.70 -7.83
C ARG A 261 -7.43 -7.86 -9.01
N ILE A 262 -8.40 -6.94 -9.18
CA ILE A 262 -9.31 -6.97 -10.33
C ILE A 262 -8.51 -6.77 -11.63
N ALA A 263 -7.60 -5.79 -11.69
CA ALA A 263 -6.75 -5.59 -12.85
C ALA A 263 -5.90 -6.84 -13.14
N GLY A 264 -5.28 -7.44 -12.13
CA GLY A 264 -4.47 -8.66 -12.26
C GLY A 264 -5.27 -9.88 -12.70
N SER A 265 -6.57 -9.96 -12.39
CA SER A 265 -7.42 -11.08 -12.81
C SER A 265 -7.59 -11.18 -14.34
N SER A 266 -7.33 -10.10 -15.06
CA SER A 266 -7.31 -10.08 -16.53
C SER A 266 -5.98 -10.56 -17.14
N GLY A 267 -4.98 -10.86 -16.34
CA GLY A 267 -3.62 -11.17 -16.80
C GLY A 267 -2.78 -9.91 -17.14
N ALA A 268 -3.24 -8.71 -16.74
CA ALA A 268 -2.49 -7.48 -16.95
C ALA A 268 -1.13 -7.52 -16.22
N ASN A 269 -0.10 -6.89 -16.81
CA ASN A 269 1.23 -6.88 -16.25
C ASN A 269 1.28 -6.17 -14.87
N PRO A 270 2.23 -6.51 -13.98
CA PRO A 270 2.27 -5.99 -12.62
C PRO A 270 2.34 -4.46 -12.54
N PHE A 271 3.05 -3.80 -13.44
CA PHE A 271 3.18 -2.33 -13.45
C PHE A 271 1.85 -1.66 -13.77
N ALA A 272 1.11 -2.19 -14.73
CA ALA A 272 -0.24 -1.70 -15.08
C ALA A 272 -1.22 -1.93 -13.91
N CYS A 273 -1.16 -3.08 -13.23
CA CYS A 273 -1.99 -3.37 -12.06
C CYS A 273 -1.73 -2.36 -10.92
N ILE A 274 -0.48 -2.08 -10.63
CA ILE A 274 -0.12 -1.10 -9.59
C ILE A 274 -0.49 0.32 -10.02
N ALA A 275 -0.33 0.69 -11.29
CA ALA A 275 -0.80 1.98 -11.79
C ALA A 275 -2.32 2.16 -11.59
N ALA A 276 -3.12 1.11 -11.82
CA ALA A 276 -4.56 1.11 -11.53
C ALA A 276 -4.83 1.31 -10.02
N GLY A 277 -4.05 0.66 -9.14
CA GLY A 277 -4.11 0.87 -7.70
C GLY A 277 -3.78 2.30 -7.29
N ILE A 278 -2.75 2.91 -7.89
CA ILE A 278 -2.39 4.31 -7.65
C ILE A 278 -3.51 5.26 -8.12
N ALA A 279 -4.13 4.98 -9.27
CA ALA A 279 -5.29 5.74 -9.73
C ALA A 279 -6.46 5.68 -8.74
N CYS A 280 -6.72 4.50 -8.18
CA CYS A 280 -7.74 4.32 -7.13
C CYS A 280 -7.35 5.05 -5.83
N LEU A 281 -6.05 4.99 -5.44
CA LEU A 281 -5.53 5.66 -4.25
C LEU A 281 -5.72 7.18 -4.31
N TRP A 282 -5.65 7.78 -5.48
CA TRP A 282 -5.83 9.22 -5.68
C TRP A 282 -7.27 9.69 -5.39
N GLY A 283 -8.25 8.79 -5.37
CA GLY A 283 -9.65 9.14 -5.11
C GLY A 283 -9.87 9.82 -3.76
N PRO A 284 -10.79 10.83 -3.67
CA PRO A 284 -11.03 11.60 -2.43
C PRO A 284 -11.58 10.75 -1.27
N ALA A 285 -12.16 9.60 -1.56
CA ALA A 285 -12.66 8.66 -0.56
C ALA A 285 -11.60 7.62 -0.11
N HIS A 286 -10.36 7.75 -0.55
CA HIS A 286 -9.24 6.88 -0.23
C HIS A 286 -8.00 7.72 0.14
N GLY A 287 -6.87 7.60 -0.55
CA GLY A 287 -5.66 8.36 -0.24
C GLY A 287 -5.81 9.89 -0.38
N GLY A 288 -6.70 10.36 -1.26
CA GLY A 288 -7.06 11.78 -1.37
C GLY A 288 -7.66 12.39 -0.10
N ALA A 289 -8.11 11.59 0.86
CA ALA A 289 -8.54 12.06 2.17
C ALA A 289 -7.39 12.70 2.98
N ASN A 290 -6.15 12.27 2.79
CA ASN A 290 -4.98 12.87 3.43
C ASN A 290 -4.71 14.29 2.89
N GLU A 291 -4.86 14.46 1.58
CA GLU A 291 -4.75 15.76 0.93
C GLU A 291 -5.82 16.74 1.45
N ALA A 292 -7.06 16.27 1.56
CA ALA A 292 -8.16 17.04 2.13
C ALA A 292 -7.93 17.42 3.61
N ALA A 293 -7.29 16.53 4.40
CA ALA A 293 -6.92 16.83 5.78
C ALA A 293 -5.84 17.92 5.85
N LEU A 294 -4.83 17.89 4.99
CA LEU A 294 -3.82 18.94 4.90
C LEU A 294 -4.42 20.28 4.49
N ALA A 295 -5.31 20.28 3.48
CA ALA A 295 -6.02 21.52 3.07
C ALA A 295 -6.84 22.10 4.23
N MET A 296 -7.57 21.25 4.95
CA MET A 296 -8.33 21.68 6.15
C MET A 296 -7.40 22.32 7.21
N LEU A 297 -6.25 21.71 7.49
CA LEU A 297 -5.29 22.25 8.45
C LEU A 297 -4.73 23.62 7.98
N ALA A 298 -4.45 23.74 6.69
CA ALA A 298 -4.02 25.03 6.10
C ALA A 298 -5.11 26.10 6.20
N ASP A 299 -6.38 25.73 5.98
CA ASP A 299 -7.53 26.65 6.11
C ASP A 299 -7.75 27.10 7.56
N ILE A 300 -7.56 26.22 8.54
CA ILE A 300 -7.58 26.58 9.97
C ILE A 300 -6.46 27.58 10.28
N GLY A 301 -5.26 27.33 9.77
CA GLY A 301 -4.09 28.21 9.78
C GLY A 301 -3.42 28.37 11.14
N SER A 302 -4.13 28.37 12.26
CA SER A 302 -3.56 28.56 13.61
C SER A 302 -4.39 27.89 14.70
N VAL A 303 -3.72 27.52 15.81
CA VAL A 303 -4.34 26.78 16.93
C VAL A 303 -5.50 27.52 17.58
N ASP A 304 -5.43 28.84 17.67
CA ASP A 304 -6.47 29.69 18.24
C ASP A 304 -7.79 29.67 17.44
N LYS A 305 -7.75 29.33 16.15
CA LYS A 305 -8.94 29.19 15.29
C LYS A 305 -9.61 27.81 15.36
N ILE A 306 -8.98 26.83 15.99
CA ILE A 306 -9.56 25.47 16.12
C ILE A 306 -10.95 25.50 16.77
N PRO A 307 -11.22 26.23 17.88
CA PRO A 307 -12.55 26.24 18.48
C PRO A 307 -13.65 26.75 17.53
N GLU A 308 -13.36 27.76 16.72
CA GLU A 308 -14.30 28.30 15.74
C GLU A 308 -14.57 27.27 14.63
N PHE A 309 -13.52 26.64 14.14
CA PHE A 309 -13.65 25.57 13.12
C PHE A 309 -14.50 24.41 13.63
N ILE A 310 -14.23 23.92 14.86
CA ILE A 310 -15.01 22.85 15.49
C ILE A 310 -16.48 23.24 15.69
N ALA A 311 -16.77 24.51 16.00
CA ALA A 311 -18.13 24.99 16.08
C ALA A 311 -18.86 24.89 14.73
N LYS A 312 -18.18 25.26 13.62
CA LYS A 312 -18.70 25.10 12.26
C LYS A 312 -18.96 23.63 11.89
N VAL A 313 -18.05 22.72 12.27
CA VAL A 313 -18.23 21.27 12.04
C VAL A 313 -19.42 20.70 12.78
N LYS A 314 -19.72 21.23 13.99
CA LYS A 314 -20.85 20.79 14.80
C LYS A 314 -22.19 21.39 14.37
N ASP A 315 -22.19 22.44 13.59
CA ASP A 315 -23.41 23.02 13.04
C ASP A 315 -23.98 22.12 11.94
N LYS A 316 -25.18 21.60 12.15
CA LYS A 316 -25.89 20.74 11.19
C LYS A 316 -26.21 21.41 9.84
N ASN A 317 -26.23 22.74 9.80
CA ASN A 317 -26.47 23.50 8.58
C ASN A 317 -25.18 23.84 7.84
N SER A 318 -24.02 23.52 8.41
CA SER A 318 -22.71 23.76 7.81
C SER A 318 -22.31 22.61 6.91
N GLU A 319 -21.71 22.90 5.76
CA GLU A 319 -21.10 21.92 4.86
C GLU A 319 -19.67 21.55 5.27
N VAL A 320 -19.12 22.21 6.29
CA VAL A 320 -17.76 21.98 6.78
C VAL A 320 -17.63 20.60 7.40
N ARG A 321 -16.65 19.82 6.94
CA ARG A 321 -16.35 18.47 7.44
C ARG A 321 -15.01 18.44 8.15
N LEU A 322 -14.95 17.66 9.24
CA LEU A 322 -13.70 17.36 9.92
C LEU A 322 -13.01 16.24 9.18
N MET A 323 -11.98 16.58 8.39
CA MET A 323 -11.19 15.60 7.63
C MET A 323 -10.13 14.96 8.52
N GLY A 324 -9.75 13.70 8.20
CA GLY A 324 -8.77 12.93 8.99
C GLY A 324 -9.32 12.32 10.27
N PHE A 325 -10.62 12.44 10.54
CA PHE A 325 -11.30 11.84 11.69
C PHE A 325 -12.42 10.90 11.23
N GLY A 326 -12.64 9.85 12.03
CA GLY A 326 -13.58 8.80 11.71
C GLY A 326 -12.97 7.79 10.73
N HIS A 327 -13.10 6.51 11.06
CA HIS A 327 -12.63 5.41 10.24
C HIS A 327 -13.75 4.40 10.03
N ARG A 328 -13.86 3.82 8.83
CA ARG A 328 -14.94 2.88 8.53
C ARG A 328 -14.78 1.55 9.27
N VAL A 329 -13.56 1.12 9.54
CA VAL A 329 -13.23 -0.16 10.17
C VAL A 329 -13.07 0.00 11.68
N TYR A 330 -12.20 0.92 12.14
CA TYR A 330 -11.93 1.11 13.57
C TYR A 330 -13.06 1.86 14.27
N LYS A 331 -13.68 1.21 15.24
CA LYS A 331 -14.71 1.82 16.11
C LYS A 331 -14.14 2.35 17.41
N ASN A 332 -13.06 1.76 17.90
CA ASN A 332 -12.36 2.20 19.10
C ASN A 332 -11.30 3.25 18.75
N TYR A 333 -10.12 2.80 18.30
CA TYR A 333 -9.06 3.67 17.81
C TYR A 333 -8.21 2.92 16.76
N ASP A 334 -7.58 3.67 15.88
CA ASP A 334 -6.61 3.12 14.93
C ASP A 334 -5.25 2.95 15.65
N PRO A 335 -4.69 1.72 15.76
CA PRO A 335 -3.44 1.49 16.47
C PRO A 335 -2.26 2.29 15.88
N ARG A 336 -2.33 2.64 14.60
CA ARG A 336 -1.34 3.48 13.93
C ARG A 336 -1.32 4.91 14.44
N ALA A 337 -2.47 5.43 14.89
CA ALA A 337 -2.60 6.80 15.35
C ALA A 337 -1.73 7.13 16.57
N LYS A 338 -1.53 6.18 17.49
CA LYS A 338 -0.65 6.37 18.66
C LYS A 338 0.81 6.54 18.25
N ILE A 339 1.25 5.75 17.27
CA ILE A 339 2.61 5.81 16.74
C ILE A 339 2.80 7.14 16.01
N MET A 340 1.87 7.49 15.13
CA MET A 340 1.90 8.76 14.40
C MET A 340 1.91 9.97 15.35
N GLN A 341 1.12 9.94 16.43
CA GLN A 341 1.10 11.02 17.42
C GLN A 341 2.47 11.20 18.11
N LYS A 342 3.12 10.11 18.54
CA LYS A 342 4.47 10.18 19.11
C LYS A 342 5.46 10.82 18.14
N MET A 343 5.34 10.48 16.86
CA MET A 343 6.22 11.01 15.82
C MET A 343 5.96 12.48 15.53
N CYS A 344 4.70 12.91 15.47
CA CYS A 344 4.35 14.33 15.32
C CYS A 344 4.93 15.20 16.45
N HIS A 345 5.05 14.67 17.66
CA HIS A 345 5.69 15.39 18.77
C HIS A 345 7.22 15.38 18.71
N ALA A 346 7.83 14.42 18.01
CA ALA A 346 9.28 14.31 17.86
C ALA A 346 9.83 15.16 16.72
N VAL A 347 9.02 15.35 15.67
CA VAL A 347 9.32 16.21 14.50
C VAL A 347 9.02 17.67 14.82
#